data_ac2ccf6080fa879c0cbe693e2c43177a
#
_entry.id   ac2ccf6080fa879c0cbe693e2c43177a
#
_cell.length_a   1.000
_cell.length_b   1.000
_cell.length_c   1.000
_cell.angle_alpha   90.00
_cell.angle_beta   90.00
_cell.angle_gamma   90.00
#
_symmetry.space_group_name_H-M   'P 1'
#
loop_
_entity.id
_entity.type
_entity.pdbx_description
1 polymer ?
#
loop_
_entity_poly.entity_id
_entity_poly.type
_entity_poly.pdbx_seq_one_letter_code
_entity_poly.pdbx_strand_id
1 'polypeptide(L)'
;MDITVSEACRVLEARGALRRSRRGDAEGVIQQVRERLGGRMPADLEALYREQVASIGDFAAILPEWRERPEWRREGSVGLLLHADAVPIFSDGCGNFYGLDLASGDQRPAVYFFDSEDMFERPHWAAGSSLARFLLLLAEHDQALDEGRPPGWELSIDPDIDKCPRAPAIWLAG
;
A
#
# COMPACT_ATOMS: atom_id res chain seq x y z
N MET A 1 -5.71 14.28 14.24
CA MET A 1 -4.23 14.45 14.11
C MET A 1 -3.79 13.54 12.99
N ASP A 2 -3.12 14.07 11.98
CA ASP A 2 -2.64 13.27 10.84
C ASP A 2 -1.41 12.49 11.27
N ILE A 3 -1.51 11.16 11.18
CA ILE A 3 -0.38 10.28 11.42
C ILE A 3 0.52 10.21 10.17
N THR A 4 1.84 10.19 10.37
CA THR A 4 2.81 9.99 9.30
C THR A 4 3.14 8.52 9.12
N VAL A 5 3.72 8.16 7.95
CA VAL A 5 4.19 6.78 7.68
C VAL A 5 5.20 6.32 8.73
N SER A 6 6.14 7.17 9.12
CA SER A 6 7.14 6.83 10.14
C SER A 6 6.54 6.63 11.53
N GLU A 7 5.49 7.36 11.89
CA GLU A 7 4.76 7.15 13.14
C GLU A 7 3.98 5.84 13.11
N ALA A 8 3.29 5.54 12.00
CA ALA A 8 2.59 4.27 11.82
C ALA A 8 3.57 3.10 11.93
N CYS A 9 4.71 3.14 11.22
CA CYS A 9 5.74 2.10 11.31
C CYS A 9 6.25 1.91 12.74
N ARG A 10 6.46 2.98 13.49
CA ARG A 10 6.90 2.93 14.90
C ARG A 10 5.87 2.24 15.80
N VAL A 11 4.59 2.54 15.61
CA VAL A 11 3.49 1.89 16.33
C VAL A 11 3.44 0.39 16.01
N LEU A 12 3.55 0.02 14.74
CA LEU A 12 3.50 -1.37 14.29
C LEU A 12 4.71 -2.18 14.75
N GLU A 13 5.89 -1.58 14.73
CA GLU A 13 7.12 -2.20 15.24
C GLU A 13 7.03 -2.48 16.75
N ALA A 14 6.51 -1.52 17.53
CA ALA A 14 6.27 -1.71 18.97
C ALA A 14 5.27 -2.83 19.28
N ARG A 15 4.34 -3.12 18.37
CA ARG A 15 3.37 -4.22 18.46
C ARG A 15 3.91 -5.56 17.92
N GLY A 16 5.10 -5.57 17.30
CA GLY A 16 5.66 -6.75 16.64
C GLY A 16 4.97 -7.11 15.31
N ALA A 17 4.12 -6.24 14.78
CA ALA A 17 3.37 -6.47 13.54
C ALA A 17 4.17 -6.12 12.28
N LEU A 18 5.27 -5.38 12.39
CA LEU A 18 6.08 -4.92 11.27
C LEU A 18 7.44 -5.62 11.27
N ARG A 19 7.85 -6.09 10.09
CA ARG A 19 9.21 -6.56 9.83
C ARG A 19 9.93 -5.61 8.88
N ARG A 20 11.21 -5.34 9.18
CA ARG A 20 12.06 -4.51 8.30
C ARG A 20 12.95 -5.38 7.42
N SER A 21 13.20 -4.91 6.21
CA SER A 21 14.24 -5.48 5.35
C SER A 21 15.62 -5.12 5.92
N ARG A 22 16.52 -6.08 5.95
CA ARG A 22 17.94 -5.85 6.26
C ARG A 22 18.74 -5.51 5.02
N ARG A 23 18.13 -5.53 3.85
CA ARG A 23 18.75 -5.28 2.57
C ARG A 23 18.34 -3.90 2.08
N GLY A 24 19.30 -3.10 1.70
CA GLY A 24 19.02 -2.12 0.70
C GLY A 24 19.59 -0.75 0.95
N ASP A 25 20.02 -0.20 -0.12
CA ASP A 25 20.24 1.20 -0.35
C ASP A 25 18.86 1.87 -0.57
N ALA A 26 18.23 2.32 0.51
CA ALA A 26 16.93 2.97 0.43
C ALA A 26 16.95 4.21 -0.47
N GLU A 27 18.04 4.97 -0.46
CA GLU A 27 18.18 6.18 -1.28
C GLU A 27 18.33 5.83 -2.77
N GLY A 28 19.07 4.76 -3.12
CA GLY A 28 19.14 4.27 -4.50
C GLY A 28 17.78 3.81 -5.02
N VAL A 29 16.99 3.12 -4.18
CA VAL A 29 15.60 2.74 -4.49
C VAL A 29 14.74 3.97 -4.73
N ILE A 30 14.77 4.93 -3.82
CA ILE A 30 14.00 6.18 -3.90
C ILE A 30 14.33 6.91 -5.20
N GLN A 31 15.62 7.05 -5.53
CA GLN A 31 16.05 7.73 -6.74
C GLN A 31 15.52 7.02 -8.01
N GLN A 32 15.63 5.70 -8.07
CA GLN A 32 15.13 4.92 -9.22
C GLN A 32 13.61 5.04 -9.39
N VAL A 33 12.84 4.98 -8.29
CA VAL A 33 11.39 5.14 -8.34
C VAL A 33 11.01 6.56 -8.76
N ARG A 34 11.68 7.56 -8.20
CA ARG A 34 11.45 8.98 -8.57
C ARG A 34 11.69 9.23 -10.06
N GLU A 35 12.76 8.70 -10.63
CA GLU A 35 13.04 8.81 -12.07
C GLU A 35 11.92 8.20 -12.92
N ARG A 36 11.43 7.02 -12.55
CA ARG A 36 10.33 6.35 -13.28
C ARG A 36 9.00 7.04 -13.15
N LEU A 37 8.74 7.69 -12.03
CA LEU A 37 7.54 8.49 -11.82
C LEU A 37 7.64 9.89 -12.43
N GLY A 38 8.70 10.18 -13.20
CA GLY A 38 8.90 11.48 -13.82
C GLY A 38 9.02 12.62 -12.77
N GLY A 39 9.59 12.34 -11.61
CA GLY A 39 9.75 13.28 -10.51
C GLY A 39 8.53 13.42 -9.58
N ARG A 40 7.41 12.77 -9.88
CA ARG A 40 6.14 12.86 -9.12
C ARG A 40 6.06 11.86 -7.96
N MET A 41 7.11 11.72 -7.17
CA MET A 41 7.12 10.78 -6.04
C MET A 41 6.42 11.39 -4.81
N PRO A 42 5.31 10.79 -4.33
CA PRO A 42 4.67 11.24 -3.09
C PRO A 42 5.59 11.10 -1.88
N ALA A 43 5.48 12.04 -0.93
CA ALA A 43 6.29 12.03 0.29
C ALA A 43 6.07 10.77 1.14
N ASP A 44 4.85 10.27 1.21
CA ASP A 44 4.49 9.06 1.94
C ASP A 44 5.16 7.81 1.34
N LEU A 45 5.27 7.72 0.00
CA LEU A 45 5.96 6.62 -0.68
C LEU A 45 7.47 6.65 -0.41
N GLU A 46 8.06 7.85 -0.44
CA GLU A 46 9.46 8.05 -0.09
C GLU A 46 9.73 7.64 1.36
N ALA A 47 8.85 8.02 2.29
CA ALA A 47 8.95 7.62 3.69
C ALA A 47 8.85 6.09 3.86
N LEU A 48 7.92 5.41 3.14
CA LEU A 48 7.81 3.95 3.18
C LEU A 48 9.12 3.25 2.80
N TYR A 49 9.77 3.71 1.74
CA TYR A 49 11.05 3.12 1.32
C TYR A 49 12.18 3.40 2.31
N ARG A 50 12.23 4.58 2.94
CA ARG A 50 13.19 4.87 4.02
C ARG A 50 12.99 4.00 5.24
N GLU A 51 11.75 3.67 5.57
CA GLU A 51 11.40 2.77 6.67
C GLU A 51 11.78 1.31 6.38
N GLN A 52 12.10 0.95 5.13
CA GLN A 52 12.54 -0.38 4.71
C GLN A 52 11.59 -1.50 5.18
N VAL A 53 10.29 -1.28 5.10
CA VAL A 53 9.29 -2.27 5.49
C VAL A 53 9.39 -3.49 4.57
N ALA A 54 9.51 -4.68 5.15
CA ALA A 54 9.51 -5.94 4.41
C ALA A 54 8.14 -6.62 4.43
N SER A 55 7.44 -6.57 5.57
CA SER A 55 6.08 -7.08 5.68
C SER A 55 5.34 -6.47 6.88
N ILE A 56 4.01 -6.54 6.81
CA ILE A 56 3.10 -6.28 7.92
C ILE A 56 2.19 -7.50 8.02
N GLY A 57 2.26 -8.24 9.15
CA GLY A 57 1.61 -9.54 9.23
C GLY A 57 2.04 -10.45 8.08
N ASP A 58 1.08 -11.01 7.36
CA ASP A 58 1.29 -11.88 6.19
C ASP A 58 1.43 -11.11 4.87
N PHE A 59 1.24 -9.80 4.86
CA PHE A 59 1.33 -8.96 3.67
C PHE A 59 2.78 -8.56 3.39
N ALA A 60 3.29 -8.93 2.22
CA ALA A 60 4.66 -8.61 1.80
C ALA A 60 4.72 -7.24 1.11
N ALA A 61 5.70 -6.42 1.50
CA ALA A 61 5.97 -5.18 0.78
C ALA A 61 6.53 -5.48 -0.61
N ILE A 62 6.00 -4.79 -1.62
CA ILE A 62 6.51 -4.83 -2.98
C ILE A 62 7.65 -3.82 -3.08
N LEU A 63 8.88 -4.32 -2.97
CA LEU A 63 10.07 -3.51 -3.12
C LEU A 63 10.49 -3.45 -4.60
N PRO A 64 11.17 -2.40 -5.05
CA PRO A 64 11.63 -2.27 -6.43
C PRO A 64 12.61 -3.37 -6.91
N GLU A 65 13.13 -4.21 -6.03
CA GLU A 65 13.98 -5.37 -6.34
C GLU A 65 13.25 -6.49 -7.14
N TRP A 66 11.92 -6.48 -7.17
CA TRP A 66 11.11 -7.39 -8.00
C TRP A 66 11.37 -7.27 -9.51
N ARG A 67 12.07 -6.24 -9.95
CA ARG A 67 12.46 -6.01 -11.35
C ARG A 67 13.36 -7.09 -11.94
N GLU A 68 14.08 -7.80 -11.09
CA GLU A 68 15.03 -8.83 -11.52
C GLU A 68 14.38 -10.20 -11.67
N ARG A 69 13.12 -10.36 -11.29
CA ARG A 69 12.41 -11.63 -11.45
C ARG A 69 11.85 -11.75 -12.87
N PRO A 70 12.35 -12.74 -13.69
CA PRO A 70 11.92 -12.91 -15.07
C PRO A 70 10.42 -13.14 -15.25
N GLU A 71 9.76 -13.74 -14.26
CA GLU A 71 8.32 -13.99 -14.25
C GLU A 71 7.47 -12.72 -14.28
N TRP A 72 7.99 -11.61 -13.78
CA TRP A 72 7.30 -10.31 -13.77
C TRP A 72 7.57 -9.49 -15.04
N ARG A 73 8.44 -10.01 -15.94
CA ARG A 73 8.74 -9.40 -17.24
C ARG A 73 7.77 -9.81 -18.34
N ARG A 74 6.71 -10.56 -18.05
CA ARG A 74 5.68 -10.87 -19.05
C ARG A 74 5.06 -9.59 -19.57
N GLU A 75 4.76 -9.57 -20.88
CA GLU A 75 4.05 -8.47 -21.53
C GLU A 75 2.85 -8.08 -20.68
N GLY A 76 2.77 -6.82 -20.28
CA GLY A 76 1.76 -6.31 -19.35
C GLY A 76 2.26 -6.03 -17.93
N SER A 77 3.25 -6.77 -17.41
CA SER A 77 3.75 -6.57 -16.03
C SER A 77 4.65 -5.34 -15.87
N VAL A 78 5.17 -4.79 -16.96
CA VAL A 78 5.90 -3.50 -16.93
C VAL A 78 4.93 -2.35 -16.59
N GLY A 79 3.63 -2.54 -16.87
CA GLY A 79 2.56 -1.64 -16.46
C GLY A 79 2.26 -1.66 -14.97
N LEU A 80 2.70 -2.68 -14.21
CA LEU A 80 2.42 -2.79 -12.78
C LEU A 80 2.96 -1.63 -11.94
N LEU A 81 3.98 -0.92 -12.39
CA LEU A 81 4.47 0.28 -11.70
C LEU A 81 3.50 1.46 -11.79
N LEU A 82 2.66 1.49 -12.80
CA LEU A 82 1.75 2.60 -13.09
C LEU A 82 0.41 2.11 -13.61
N HIS A 83 0.06 0.85 -13.32
CA HIS A 83 -1.23 0.36 -13.78
C HIS A 83 -2.33 1.18 -13.12
N ALA A 84 -3.27 1.67 -13.91
CA ALA A 84 -4.36 2.54 -13.46
C ALA A 84 -3.89 3.76 -12.62
N ASP A 85 -2.70 4.31 -12.89
CA ASP A 85 -2.08 5.39 -12.10
C ASP A 85 -1.83 5.05 -10.63
N ALA A 86 -1.52 3.80 -10.32
CA ALA A 86 -1.16 3.35 -8.98
C ALA A 86 0.24 2.74 -8.93
N VAL A 87 0.93 2.92 -7.81
CA VAL A 87 2.20 2.24 -7.51
C VAL A 87 1.92 1.07 -6.57
N PRO A 88 2.16 -0.18 -6.99
CA PRO A 88 2.05 -1.33 -6.10
C PRO A 88 2.99 -1.20 -4.89
N ILE A 89 2.45 -1.40 -3.69
CA ILE A 89 3.20 -1.26 -2.43
C ILE A 89 3.19 -2.51 -1.57
N PHE A 90 2.11 -3.28 -1.58
CA PHE A 90 1.99 -4.54 -0.84
C PHE A 90 1.25 -5.59 -1.67
N SER A 91 1.62 -6.87 -1.47
CA SER A 91 0.94 -8.03 -2.04
C SER A 91 0.23 -8.81 -0.93
N ASP A 92 -0.92 -9.38 -1.26
CA ASP A 92 -1.67 -10.30 -0.42
C ASP A 92 -1.20 -11.77 -0.52
N GLY A 93 -0.19 -12.04 -1.35
CA GLY A 93 0.31 -13.39 -1.59
C GLY A 93 -0.54 -14.24 -2.56
N CYS A 94 -1.73 -13.77 -2.97
CA CYS A 94 -2.66 -14.45 -3.89
C CYS A 94 -2.56 -13.93 -5.33
N GLY A 95 -1.66 -13.02 -5.60
CA GLY A 95 -1.48 -12.41 -6.92
C GLY A 95 -2.06 -11.00 -7.03
N ASN A 96 -2.77 -10.52 -6.02
CA ASN A 96 -3.32 -9.19 -5.95
C ASN A 96 -2.35 -8.22 -5.27
N PHE A 97 -2.63 -6.91 -5.38
CA PHE A 97 -1.81 -5.92 -4.71
C PHE A 97 -2.61 -4.72 -4.18
N TYR A 98 -2.02 -4.07 -3.20
CA TYR A 98 -2.42 -2.74 -2.75
C TYR A 98 -1.56 -1.70 -3.46
N GLY A 99 -2.19 -0.72 -4.08
CA GLY A 99 -1.53 0.32 -4.86
C GLY A 99 -1.78 1.72 -4.30
N LEU A 100 -0.73 2.52 -4.26
CA LEU A 100 -0.79 3.93 -3.89
C LEU A 100 -1.26 4.75 -5.09
N ASP A 101 -2.34 5.51 -4.95
CA ASP A 101 -2.94 6.29 -6.03
C ASP A 101 -2.08 7.51 -6.43
N LEU A 102 -1.75 7.62 -7.70
CA LEU A 102 -1.05 8.78 -8.26
C LEU A 102 -1.97 9.68 -9.10
N ALA A 103 -3.20 9.24 -9.38
CA ALA A 103 -4.12 9.99 -10.24
C ALA A 103 -4.57 11.29 -9.60
N SER A 104 -4.71 11.32 -8.27
CA SER A 104 -5.11 12.52 -7.53
C SER A 104 -4.06 13.62 -7.54
N GLY A 105 -2.78 13.28 -7.75
CA GLY A 105 -1.66 14.21 -7.60
C GLY A 105 -1.39 14.64 -6.15
N ASP A 106 -2.04 14.02 -5.17
CA ASP A 106 -1.92 14.36 -3.76
C ASP A 106 -0.55 13.96 -3.20
N GLN A 107 -0.07 14.71 -2.22
CA GLN A 107 1.16 14.38 -1.49
C GLN A 107 0.96 13.21 -0.52
N ARG A 108 -0.29 12.92 -0.15
CA ARG A 108 -0.72 11.82 0.73
C ARG A 108 -1.85 11.05 0.05
N PRO A 109 -1.52 10.32 -1.01
CA PRO A 109 -2.53 9.63 -1.81
C PRO A 109 -3.16 8.47 -1.07
N ALA A 110 -4.41 8.15 -1.43
CA ALA A 110 -5.13 6.98 -0.95
C ALA A 110 -4.48 5.68 -1.45
N VAL A 111 -4.76 4.59 -0.74
CA VAL A 111 -4.37 3.24 -1.13
C VAL A 111 -5.60 2.46 -1.54
N TYR A 112 -5.50 1.75 -2.67
CA TYR A 112 -6.56 0.92 -3.21
C TYR A 112 -6.09 -0.52 -3.41
N PHE A 113 -7.04 -1.44 -3.36
CA PHE A 113 -6.82 -2.84 -3.72
C PHE A 113 -7.09 -3.06 -5.22
N PHE A 114 -6.22 -3.84 -5.84
CA PHE A 114 -6.27 -4.23 -7.24
C PHE A 114 -6.26 -5.74 -7.35
N ASP A 115 -7.25 -6.29 -8.07
CA ASP A 115 -7.45 -7.72 -8.25
C ASP A 115 -6.80 -8.19 -9.56
N SER A 116 -6.16 -9.36 -9.50
CA SER A 116 -5.58 -10.01 -10.67
C SER A 116 -6.62 -10.60 -11.62
N GLU A 117 -7.83 -10.87 -11.14
CA GLU A 117 -8.91 -11.43 -11.96
C GLU A 117 -9.39 -10.46 -13.03
N ASP A 118 -9.37 -9.15 -12.78
CA ASP A 118 -9.68 -8.12 -13.78
C ASP A 118 -8.42 -7.52 -14.44
N MET A 119 -7.28 -8.18 -14.32
CA MET A 119 -6.01 -7.73 -14.88
C MET A 119 -5.55 -6.36 -14.33
N PHE A 120 -6.00 -6.03 -13.13
CA PHE A 120 -5.69 -4.76 -12.44
C PHE A 120 -6.21 -3.51 -13.19
N GLU A 121 -7.29 -3.64 -13.96
CA GLU A 121 -7.80 -2.54 -14.80
C GLU A 121 -8.32 -1.36 -13.97
N ARG A 122 -8.80 -1.63 -12.76
CA ARG A 122 -9.39 -0.62 -11.88
C ARG A 122 -9.20 -0.95 -10.40
N PRO A 123 -9.26 0.04 -9.50
CA PRO A 123 -9.34 -0.23 -8.08
C PRO A 123 -10.69 -0.85 -7.73
N HIS A 124 -10.66 -1.92 -6.94
CA HIS A 124 -11.86 -2.62 -6.46
C HIS A 124 -12.45 -1.96 -5.22
N TRP A 125 -11.58 -1.61 -4.27
CA TRP A 125 -11.99 -0.88 -3.05
C TRP A 125 -10.86 -0.03 -2.48
N ALA A 126 -11.25 0.95 -1.66
CA ALA A 126 -10.32 1.74 -0.88
C ALA A 126 -9.83 0.93 0.32
N ALA A 127 -8.52 0.83 0.48
CA ALA A 127 -7.84 0.15 1.56
C ALA A 127 -7.30 1.11 2.64
N GLY A 128 -7.20 2.39 2.32
CA GLY A 128 -6.83 3.45 3.25
C GLY A 128 -6.89 4.83 2.61
N SER A 129 -7.30 5.86 3.35
CA SER A 129 -7.35 7.25 2.88
C SER A 129 -5.95 7.87 2.73
N SER A 130 -4.94 7.24 3.34
CA SER A 130 -3.52 7.56 3.21
C SER A 130 -2.68 6.32 3.45
N LEU A 131 -1.42 6.36 3.03
CA LEU A 131 -0.50 5.24 3.25
C LEU A 131 -0.33 4.92 4.74
N ALA A 132 -0.19 5.92 5.60
CA ALA A 132 -0.04 5.71 7.04
C ALA A 132 -1.27 5.03 7.67
N ARG A 133 -2.48 5.41 7.26
CA ARG A 133 -3.74 4.79 7.72
C ARG A 133 -3.86 3.35 7.21
N PHE A 134 -3.55 3.14 5.93
CA PHE A 134 -3.51 1.81 5.35
C PHE A 134 -2.60 0.84 6.12
N LEU A 135 -1.38 1.24 6.48
CA LEU A 135 -0.45 0.39 7.24
C LEU A 135 -1.05 -0.05 8.58
N LEU A 136 -1.76 0.84 9.27
CA LEU A 136 -2.43 0.51 10.53
C LEU A 136 -3.62 -0.43 10.32
N LEU A 137 -4.44 -0.21 9.28
CA LEU A 137 -5.57 -1.06 8.93
C LEU A 137 -5.10 -2.46 8.55
N LEU A 138 -4.03 -2.57 7.74
CA LEU A 138 -3.47 -3.82 7.30
C LEU A 138 -3.01 -4.71 8.47
N ALA A 139 -2.43 -4.10 9.50
CA ALA A 139 -1.99 -4.81 10.69
C ALA A 139 -3.14 -5.30 11.60
N GLU A 140 -4.32 -4.68 11.52
CA GLU A 140 -5.50 -5.05 12.30
C GLU A 140 -6.43 -6.02 11.55
N HIS A 141 -6.20 -6.20 10.24
CA HIS A 141 -7.11 -6.91 9.33
C HIS A 141 -7.43 -8.32 9.82
N ASP A 142 -6.42 -9.13 10.04
CA ASP A 142 -6.61 -10.55 10.41
C ASP A 142 -7.24 -10.66 11.80
N GLN A 143 -6.80 -9.83 12.74
CA GLN A 143 -7.40 -9.78 14.07
C GLN A 143 -8.86 -9.31 14.03
N ALA A 144 -9.19 -8.36 13.18
CA ALA A 144 -10.57 -7.87 13.04
C ALA A 144 -11.50 -8.96 12.49
N LEU A 145 -11.01 -9.80 11.55
CA LEU A 145 -11.73 -10.94 11.03
C LEU A 145 -11.93 -12.01 12.12
N ASP A 146 -10.88 -12.37 12.84
CA ASP A 146 -10.91 -13.38 13.91
C ASP A 146 -11.85 -12.97 15.06
N GLU A 147 -11.85 -11.70 15.42
CA GLU A 147 -12.72 -11.13 16.46
C GLU A 147 -14.16 -10.89 16.00
N GLY A 148 -14.43 -10.98 14.68
CA GLY A 148 -15.73 -10.66 14.10
C GLY A 148 -16.15 -9.22 14.39
N ARG A 149 -15.22 -8.26 14.23
CA ARG A 149 -15.51 -6.84 14.43
C ARG A 149 -16.65 -6.39 13.53
N PRO A 150 -17.56 -5.53 14.02
CA PRO A 150 -18.68 -5.07 13.22
C PRO A 150 -18.22 -4.23 12.03
N PRO A 151 -18.99 -4.19 10.91
CA PRO A 151 -18.70 -3.29 9.80
C PRO A 151 -18.52 -1.85 10.28
N GLY A 152 -17.55 -1.13 9.74
CA GLY A 152 -17.22 0.24 10.13
C GLY A 152 -16.18 0.36 11.24
N TRP A 153 -15.63 -0.75 11.73
CA TRP A 153 -14.53 -0.72 12.73
C TRP A 153 -13.32 0.08 12.24
N GLU A 154 -13.05 0.03 10.94
CA GLU A 154 -11.93 0.73 10.29
C GLU A 154 -12.05 2.26 10.40
N LEU A 155 -13.27 2.82 10.52
CA LEU A 155 -13.48 4.25 10.71
C LEU A 155 -12.87 4.78 12.01
N SER A 156 -12.64 3.91 12.99
CA SER A 156 -11.92 4.27 14.21
C SER A 156 -10.42 4.51 13.98
N ILE A 157 -9.86 3.89 12.93
CA ILE A 157 -8.46 4.02 12.53
C ILE A 157 -8.33 5.07 11.42
N ASP A 158 -9.20 4.98 10.41
CA ASP A 158 -9.20 5.83 9.23
C ASP A 158 -10.59 6.47 9.00
N PRO A 159 -10.89 7.60 9.63
CA PRO A 159 -12.20 8.24 9.55
C PRO A 159 -12.51 8.85 8.17
N ASP A 160 -11.55 8.88 7.26
CA ASP A 160 -11.68 9.46 5.93
C ASP A 160 -11.72 8.41 4.82
N ILE A 161 -11.70 7.10 5.15
CA ILE A 161 -11.64 6.02 4.16
C ILE A 161 -12.89 5.98 3.26
N ASP A 162 -14.04 6.35 3.77
CA ASP A 162 -15.31 6.42 3.04
C ASP A 162 -15.37 7.59 2.03
N LYS A 163 -14.42 8.53 2.12
CA LYS A 163 -14.30 9.68 1.20
C LYS A 163 -13.37 9.42 0.02
N CYS A 164 -12.79 8.23 -0.08
CA CYS A 164 -11.89 7.89 -1.18
C CYS A 164 -12.64 7.89 -2.52
N PRO A 165 -12.18 8.64 -3.54
CA PRO A 165 -13.03 8.98 -4.69
C PRO A 165 -13.13 7.88 -5.74
N ARG A 166 -12.19 6.90 -5.80
CA ARG A 166 -12.10 5.95 -6.91
C ARG A 166 -12.81 4.62 -6.68
N ALA A 167 -13.02 4.25 -5.44
CA ALA A 167 -13.70 3.01 -5.07
C ALA A 167 -14.26 3.12 -3.65
N PRO A 168 -15.36 2.38 -3.33
CA PRO A 168 -15.89 2.35 -1.97
C PRO A 168 -14.89 1.70 -1.01
N ALA A 169 -14.99 2.00 0.27
CA ALA A 169 -14.29 1.23 1.29
C ALA A 169 -14.93 -0.15 1.41
N ILE A 170 -14.11 -1.22 1.38
CA ILE A 170 -14.60 -2.60 1.41
C ILE A 170 -15.44 -2.88 2.65
N TRP A 171 -15.07 -2.31 3.75
CA TRP A 171 -15.60 -2.58 5.07
C TRP A 171 -16.99 -1.97 5.31
N LEU A 172 -17.40 -1.03 4.45
CA LEU A 172 -18.70 -0.38 4.53
C LEU A 172 -19.78 -1.11 3.71
N ALA A 173 -19.40 -2.09 2.90
CA ALA A 173 -20.29 -2.94 2.13
C ALA A 173 -20.64 -4.18 2.95
N GLY A 174 -21.50 -4.01 3.97
CA GLY A 174 -22.12 -5.07 4.74
C GLY A 174 -23.43 -5.50 4.13
#